data_3e086614b608e4299d083de7832233e7
#
_entry.id   3e086614b608e4299d083de7832233e7
#
_cell.length_a   1.000
_cell.length_b   1.000
_cell.length_c   1.000
_cell.angle_alpha   90.00
_cell.angle_beta   90.00
_cell.angle_gamma   90.00
#
_symmetry.space_group_name_H-M   'P 1'
#
loop_
_entity.id
_entity.type
_entity.pdbx_description
1 polymer ?
#
loop_
_entity_poly.entity_id
_entity_poly.type
_entity_poly.pdbx_seq_one_letter_code
_entity_poly.pdbx_strand_id
1 'polypeptide(L)'
;MTIQGDLFMGKTNLKIEYILKAANNIEFNNIDTYISKKIFEHYNKIPTYTLENILEILNISKPKFKTYLNQLGYKNYTAFKDEVIFERIVRLKQIRDRYESFEKNKIIQIMSQLRHRLINMDEIDKICKQINEHERFIAYGSPTLLNLLFDFQVDMKIFDKTVLLSSVNDGNILIPRNNDFLGIFTATGRLLGCCDAKFQEVVLDTKNTKILFSKSQINSEYIDFSFSMDTDNDYYEMHYVFLFLFDLIKTRYYELYIKE
;
A
#
# COMPACT_ATOMS: atom_id res chain seq x y z
N MET A 1 5.24 9.07 39.66
CA MET A 1 4.36 9.74 38.70
C MET A 1 4.41 8.93 37.41
N THR A 2 3.58 7.90 37.33
CA THR A 2 3.69 6.80 36.32
C THR A 2 2.30 6.57 35.75
N ILE A 3 1.87 7.39 34.77
CA ILE A 3 0.57 7.26 34.10
C ILE A 3 0.72 7.17 32.55
N GLN A 4 1.90 6.89 32.04
CA GLN A 4 2.13 6.80 30.58
C GLN A 4 2.32 5.37 30.03
N GLY A 5 2.37 4.36 30.91
CA GLY A 5 2.64 2.97 30.48
C GLY A 5 1.43 2.16 30.03
N ASP A 6 0.25 2.42 30.56
CA ASP A 6 -0.89 1.50 30.40
C ASP A 6 -1.86 1.83 29.26
N LEU A 7 -1.71 2.97 28.59
CA LEU A 7 -2.60 3.33 27.46
C LEU A 7 -2.24 2.62 26.14
N PHE A 8 -1.09 1.99 26.05
CA PHE A 8 -0.57 1.40 24.81
C PHE A 8 -0.86 -0.10 24.63
N MET A 9 -1.33 -0.80 25.66
CA MET A 9 -1.47 -2.28 25.60
C MET A 9 -2.85 -2.78 25.16
N GLY A 10 -3.81 -1.92 24.86
CA GLY A 10 -5.21 -2.36 24.67
C GLY A 10 -5.79 -2.35 23.25
N LYS A 11 -5.13 -1.76 22.25
CA LYS A 11 -5.68 -1.69 20.88
C LYS A 11 -4.65 -2.16 19.84
N THR A 12 -4.68 -3.44 19.53
CA THR A 12 -3.76 -4.08 18.59
C THR A 12 -4.16 -3.92 17.12
N ASN A 13 -5.38 -3.45 16.79
CA ASN A 13 -5.86 -3.32 15.42
C ASN A 13 -6.07 -1.85 15.05
N LEU A 14 -5.21 -1.32 14.19
CA LEU A 14 -5.38 0.00 13.59
C LEU A 14 -6.65 0.02 12.73
N LYS A 15 -7.48 1.04 12.90
CA LYS A 15 -8.75 1.16 12.15
C LYS A 15 -8.53 1.43 10.66
N ILE A 16 -7.40 2.04 10.30
CA ILE A 16 -6.97 2.17 8.91
C ILE A 16 -6.87 0.80 8.21
N GLU A 17 -6.42 -0.24 8.91
CA GLU A 17 -6.35 -1.59 8.35
C GLU A 17 -7.74 -2.14 7.98
N TYR A 18 -8.74 -1.85 8.81
CA TYR A 18 -10.12 -2.24 8.50
C TYR A 18 -10.67 -1.50 7.28
N ILE A 19 -10.43 -0.18 7.22
CA ILE A 19 -10.83 0.67 6.09
C ILE A 19 -10.14 0.18 4.81
N LEU A 20 -8.85 -0.16 4.87
CA LEU A 20 -8.10 -0.70 3.75
C LEU A 20 -8.61 -2.06 3.28
N LYS A 21 -8.92 -2.98 4.20
CA LYS A 21 -9.53 -4.26 3.84
C LYS A 21 -10.82 -4.08 3.06
N ALA A 22 -11.69 -3.17 3.53
CA ALA A 22 -12.93 -2.85 2.83
C ALA A 22 -12.68 -2.13 1.49
N ALA A 23 -11.69 -1.22 1.43
CA ALA A 23 -11.33 -0.51 0.20
C ALA A 23 -10.69 -1.42 -0.86
N ASN A 24 -9.90 -2.42 -0.44
CA ASN A 24 -9.28 -3.41 -1.33
C ASN A 24 -10.24 -4.52 -1.74
N ASN A 25 -11.37 -4.67 -1.06
CA ASN A 25 -12.34 -5.71 -1.34
C ASN A 25 -13.24 -5.31 -2.53
N ILE A 26 -12.82 -5.70 -3.73
CA ILE A 26 -13.48 -5.36 -4.98
C ILE A 26 -14.79 -6.16 -5.17
N GLU A 27 -14.91 -7.30 -4.52
CA GLU A 27 -16.07 -8.19 -4.65
C GLU A 27 -17.36 -7.62 -4.07
N PHE A 28 -17.25 -6.71 -3.09
CA PHE A 28 -18.40 -6.07 -2.46
C PHE A 28 -18.62 -4.67 -3.04
N ASN A 29 -19.37 -4.60 -4.12
CA ASN A 29 -19.84 -3.34 -4.70
C ASN A 29 -21.00 -2.76 -3.87
N ASN A 30 -20.81 -2.64 -2.56
CA ASN A 30 -21.77 -2.09 -1.63
C ASN A 30 -21.38 -0.67 -1.22
N ILE A 31 -22.33 0.02 -0.59
CA ILE A 31 -22.15 1.40 -0.13
C ILE A 31 -21.00 1.53 0.88
N ASP A 32 -20.75 0.52 1.70
CA ASP A 32 -19.72 0.55 2.73
C ASP A 32 -18.32 0.47 2.10
N THR A 33 -18.17 -0.33 1.04
CA THR A 33 -16.94 -0.34 0.21
C THR A 33 -16.69 1.02 -0.45
N TYR A 34 -17.74 1.64 -1.00
CA TYR A 34 -17.64 2.99 -1.58
C TYR A 34 -17.20 4.00 -0.53
N ILE A 35 -17.83 4.01 0.66
CA ILE A 35 -17.46 4.90 1.76
C ILE A 35 -16.01 4.67 2.19
N SER A 36 -15.60 3.40 2.35
CA SER A 36 -14.23 3.04 2.74
C SER A 36 -13.19 3.54 1.74
N LYS A 37 -13.44 3.39 0.43
CA LYS A 37 -12.55 3.91 -0.63
C LYS A 37 -12.43 5.43 -0.55
N LYS A 38 -13.55 6.13 -0.41
CA LYS A 38 -13.56 7.59 -0.29
C LYS A 38 -12.87 8.10 0.98
N ILE A 39 -13.11 7.45 2.12
CA ILE A 39 -12.41 7.76 3.37
C ILE A 39 -10.90 7.53 3.20
N PHE A 40 -10.50 6.43 2.56
CA PHE A 40 -9.08 6.15 2.31
C PHE A 40 -8.43 7.20 1.40
N GLU A 41 -9.10 7.62 0.32
CA GLU A 41 -8.60 8.70 -0.55
C GLU A 41 -8.32 10.00 0.24
N HIS A 42 -9.17 10.31 1.22
CA HIS A 42 -9.10 11.53 2.01
C HIS A 42 -8.53 11.37 3.42
N TYR A 43 -7.98 10.19 3.76
CA TYR A 43 -7.60 9.82 5.13
C TYR A 43 -6.74 10.87 5.84
N ASN A 44 -5.71 11.37 5.20
CA ASN A 44 -4.80 12.36 5.79
C ASN A 44 -5.44 13.75 5.99
N LYS A 45 -6.52 14.05 5.27
CA LYS A 45 -7.26 15.32 5.38
C LYS A 45 -8.41 15.25 6.38
N ILE A 46 -8.81 14.06 6.84
CA ILE A 46 -9.87 13.88 7.84
C ILE A 46 -9.68 14.76 9.08
N PRO A 47 -8.47 14.92 9.63
CA PRO A 47 -8.24 15.82 10.77
C PRO A 47 -8.70 17.27 10.54
N THR A 48 -8.73 17.74 9.31
CA THR A 48 -9.13 19.12 8.96
C THR A 48 -10.61 19.25 8.57
N TYR A 49 -11.31 18.13 8.31
CA TYR A 49 -12.67 18.13 7.82
C TYR A 49 -13.71 18.27 8.96
N THR A 50 -14.75 19.03 8.68
CA THR A 50 -15.99 19.01 9.47
C THR A 50 -16.87 17.82 9.06
N LEU A 51 -17.95 17.55 9.83
CA LEU A 51 -18.92 16.52 9.44
C LEU A 51 -19.56 16.87 8.09
N GLU A 52 -19.86 18.14 7.86
CA GLU A 52 -20.46 18.62 6.62
C GLU A 52 -19.53 18.38 5.43
N ASN A 53 -18.23 18.71 5.56
CA ASN A 53 -17.24 18.48 4.51
C ASN A 53 -17.17 16.99 4.15
N ILE A 54 -17.10 16.10 5.13
CA ILE A 54 -16.98 14.67 4.82
C ILE A 54 -18.26 14.09 4.19
N LEU A 55 -19.44 14.55 4.61
CA LEU A 55 -20.70 14.14 4.00
C LEU A 55 -20.82 14.59 2.54
N GLU A 56 -20.36 15.81 2.23
CA GLU A 56 -20.30 16.32 0.85
C GLU A 56 -19.34 15.47 -0.01
N ILE A 57 -18.12 15.23 0.47
CA ILE A 57 -17.12 14.39 -0.22
C ILE A 57 -17.64 12.99 -0.49
N LEU A 58 -18.32 12.39 0.51
CA LEU A 58 -18.89 11.05 0.39
C LEU A 58 -20.17 11.01 -0.44
N ASN A 59 -20.83 12.16 -0.64
CA ASN A 59 -22.13 12.27 -1.28
C ASN A 59 -23.17 11.31 -0.68
N ILE A 60 -23.26 11.26 0.65
CA ILE A 60 -24.19 10.41 1.39
C ILE A 60 -24.90 11.18 2.49
N SER A 61 -26.06 10.65 2.94
CA SER A 61 -26.79 11.23 4.04
C SER A 61 -26.11 10.98 5.40
N LYS A 62 -26.31 11.91 6.34
CA LYS A 62 -25.82 11.79 7.73
C LYS A 62 -26.25 10.49 8.43
N PRO A 63 -27.52 10.01 8.32
CA PRO A 63 -27.91 8.72 8.89
C PRO A 63 -27.11 7.55 8.32
N LYS A 64 -26.86 7.52 7.00
CA LYS A 64 -26.08 6.46 6.36
C LYS A 64 -24.65 6.45 6.84
N PHE A 65 -24.02 7.62 6.94
CA PHE A 65 -22.67 7.73 7.47
C PHE A 65 -22.59 7.32 8.94
N LYS A 66 -23.60 7.68 9.76
CA LYS A 66 -23.69 7.24 11.15
C LYS A 66 -23.76 5.72 11.26
N THR A 67 -24.54 5.05 10.40
CA THR A 67 -24.59 3.58 10.35
C THR A 67 -23.22 2.98 10.06
N TYR A 68 -22.52 3.50 9.06
CA TYR A 68 -21.15 3.08 8.72
C TYR A 68 -20.17 3.26 9.89
N LEU A 69 -20.19 4.44 10.56
CA LEU A 69 -19.35 4.69 11.72
C LEU A 69 -19.64 3.72 12.89
N ASN A 70 -20.93 3.41 13.12
CA ASN A 70 -21.31 2.45 14.15
C ASN A 70 -20.79 1.02 13.85
N GLN A 71 -20.79 0.61 12.58
CA GLN A 71 -20.19 -0.68 12.16
C GLN A 71 -18.68 -0.74 12.42
N LEU A 72 -17.99 0.41 12.30
CA LEU A 72 -16.59 0.56 12.68
C LEU A 72 -16.38 0.68 14.21
N GLY A 73 -17.46 0.74 15.00
CA GLY A 73 -17.41 0.88 16.45
C GLY A 73 -17.31 2.32 16.97
N TYR A 74 -17.59 3.31 16.13
CA TYR A 74 -17.61 4.72 16.53
C TYR A 74 -19.00 5.24 16.80
N LYS A 75 -19.18 5.91 17.94
CA LYS A 75 -20.47 6.53 18.30
C LYS A 75 -20.82 7.77 17.45
N ASN A 76 -19.82 8.46 16.91
CA ASN A 76 -19.99 9.66 16.09
C ASN A 76 -18.71 9.99 15.29
N TYR A 77 -18.81 11.02 14.42
CA TYR A 77 -17.70 11.47 13.57
C TYR A 77 -16.51 12.02 14.37
N THR A 78 -16.76 12.74 15.47
CA THR A 78 -15.67 13.27 16.30
C THR A 78 -14.81 12.14 16.86
N ALA A 79 -15.44 11.09 17.42
CA ALA A 79 -14.72 9.93 17.92
C ALA A 79 -13.91 9.20 16.83
N PHE A 80 -14.43 9.12 15.62
CA PHE A 80 -13.71 8.59 14.46
C PHE A 80 -12.52 9.47 14.08
N LYS A 81 -12.72 10.79 13.98
CA LYS A 81 -11.68 11.76 13.65
C LYS A 81 -10.55 11.77 14.68
N ASP A 82 -10.86 11.75 15.96
CA ASP A 82 -9.88 11.71 17.05
C ASP A 82 -9.03 10.42 16.97
N GLU A 83 -9.67 9.29 16.64
CA GLU A 83 -8.95 8.02 16.46
C GLU A 83 -8.02 8.07 15.24
N VAL A 84 -8.45 8.64 14.10
CA VAL A 84 -7.59 8.84 12.91
C VAL A 84 -6.35 9.67 13.26
N ILE A 85 -6.51 10.75 14.04
CA ILE A 85 -5.39 11.58 14.49
C ILE A 85 -4.44 10.75 15.37
N PHE A 86 -4.99 10.03 16.34
CA PHE A 86 -4.22 9.20 17.26
C PHE A 86 -3.47 8.08 16.53
N GLU A 87 -4.15 7.33 15.66
CA GLU A 87 -3.52 6.25 14.87
C GLU A 87 -2.35 6.76 14.03
N ARG A 88 -2.51 7.92 13.40
CA ARG A 88 -1.45 8.53 12.59
C ARG A 88 -0.20 8.84 13.43
N ILE A 89 -0.39 9.43 14.61
CA ILE A 89 0.73 9.74 15.53
C ILE A 89 1.43 8.46 15.97
N VAL A 90 0.65 7.45 16.40
CA VAL A 90 1.18 6.17 16.84
C VAL A 90 1.95 5.47 15.72
N ARG A 91 1.39 5.46 14.51
CA ARG A 91 2.01 4.77 13.36
C ARG A 91 3.30 5.45 12.92
N LEU A 92 3.31 6.77 12.84
CA LEU A 92 4.54 7.53 12.55
C LEU A 92 5.65 7.25 13.56
N LYS A 93 5.28 7.15 14.85
CA LYS A 93 6.24 6.76 15.89
C LYS A 93 6.78 5.35 15.66
N GLN A 94 5.91 4.37 15.38
CA GLN A 94 6.32 2.98 15.10
C GLN A 94 7.25 2.89 13.88
N ILE A 95 6.99 3.67 12.83
CA ILE A 95 7.85 3.73 11.64
C ILE A 95 9.20 4.31 11.98
N ARG A 96 9.24 5.41 12.75
CA ARG A 96 10.48 6.02 13.22
C ARG A 96 11.30 5.06 14.07
N ASP A 97 10.67 4.40 15.04
CA ASP A 97 11.32 3.44 15.92
C ASP A 97 11.92 2.27 15.11
N ARG A 98 11.21 1.80 14.07
CA ARG A 98 11.75 0.80 13.13
C ARG A 98 12.93 1.35 12.32
N TYR A 99 12.82 2.56 11.80
CA TYR A 99 13.89 3.22 11.04
C TYR A 99 15.16 3.39 11.90
N GLU A 100 15.03 3.84 13.15
CA GLU A 100 16.14 4.06 14.07
C GLU A 100 16.77 2.74 14.55
N SER A 101 15.95 1.69 14.72
CA SER A 101 16.43 0.37 15.19
C SER A 101 16.95 -0.54 14.06
N PHE A 102 16.58 -0.26 12.81
CA PHE A 102 16.98 -1.05 11.64
C PHE A 102 18.04 -0.31 10.83
N GLU A 103 19.31 -0.67 11.04
CA GLU A 103 20.35 -0.26 10.11
C GLU A 103 20.08 -0.86 8.73
N LYS A 104 20.18 -0.05 7.66
CA LYS A 104 20.02 -0.49 6.25
C LYS A 104 20.83 -1.76 5.96
N ASN A 105 22.05 -1.82 6.47
CA ASN A 105 22.94 -2.97 6.34
C ASN A 105 22.35 -4.26 6.91
N LYS A 106 21.51 -4.18 7.95
CA LYS A 106 20.90 -5.35 8.58
C LYS A 106 19.82 -5.98 7.70
N ILE A 107 19.01 -5.16 6.99
CA ILE A 107 18.05 -5.66 6.00
C ILE A 107 18.79 -6.34 4.85
N ILE A 108 19.86 -5.71 4.34
CA ILE A 108 20.71 -6.26 3.28
C ILE A 108 21.37 -7.57 3.73
N GLN A 109 21.86 -7.64 4.98
CA GLN A 109 22.41 -8.86 5.55
C GLN A 109 21.37 -9.99 5.65
N ILE A 110 20.17 -9.70 6.13
CA ILE A 110 19.08 -10.68 6.20
C ILE A 110 18.77 -11.20 4.79
N MET A 111 18.69 -10.31 3.80
CA MET A 111 18.44 -10.71 2.42
C MET A 111 19.59 -11.52 1.82
N SER A 112 20.85 -11.17 2.10
CA SER A 112 22.00 -11.95 1.65
C SER A 112 22.05 -13.33 2.29
N GLN A 113 21.63 -13.47 3.54
CA GLN A 113 21.47 -14.75 4.23
C GLN A 113 20.38 -15.65 3.59
N LEU A 114 19.38 -15.05 2.94
CA LEU A 114 18.38 -15.76 2.16
C LEU A 114 18.88 -16.20 0.77
N ARG A 115 20.16 -16.01 0.47
CA ARG A 115 20.83 -16.34 -0.81
C ARG A 115 20.27 -15.61 -2.02
N HIS A 116 19.83 -14.39 -1.85
CA HIS A 116 19.33 -13.56 -2.93
C HIS A 116 20.39 -12.58 -3.45
N ARG A 117 20.15 -12.07 -4.64
CA ARG A 117 20.92 -10.96 -5.24
C ARG A 117 21.03 -9.80 -4.25
N LEU A 118 22.21 -9.22 -4.15
CA LEU A 118 22.41 -7.95 -3.44
C LEU A 118 21.48 -6.90 -4.06
N ILE A 119 20.64 -6.30 -3.23
CA ILE A 119 19.76 -5.21 -3.68
C ILE A 119 20.63 -4.00 -4.00
N ASN A 120 20.53 -3.52 -5.22
CA ASN A 120 21.12 -2.27 -5.63
C ASN A 120 20.29 -1.10 -5.08
N MET A 121 20.89 -0.29 -4.20
CA MET A 121 20.20 0.87 -3.62
C MET A 121 19.80 1.90 -4.68
N ASP A 122 20.50 2.00 -5.80
CA ASP A 122 20.11 2.88 -6.92
C ASP A 122 18.77 2.43 -7.55
N GLU A 123 18.49 1.14 -7.57
CA GLU A 123 17.20 0.61 -8.02
C GLU A 123 16.08 0.97 -7.02
N ILE A 124 16.37 0.89 -5.72
CA ILE A 124 15.43 1.31 -4.66
C ILE A 124 15.16 2.82 -4.74
N ASP A 125 16.20 3.62 -4.94
CA ASP A 125 16.07 5.08 -5.08
C ASP A 125 15.21 5.45 -6.31
N LYS A 126 15.37 4.73 -7.42
CA LYS A 126 14.50 4.90 -8.59
C LYS A 126 13.04 4.57 -8.28
N ILE A 127 12.76 3.48 -7.56
CA ILE A 127 11.40 3.12 -7.14
C ILE A 127 10.82 4.20 -6.22
N CYS A 128 11.57 4.62 -5.21
CA CYS A 128 11.15 5.69 -4.29
C CYS A 128 10.85 6.99 -5.02
N LYS A 129 11.70 7.37 -6.00
CA LYS A 129 11.50 8.54 -6.84
C LYS A 129 10.18 8.42 -7.63
N GLN A 130 9.92 7.30 -8.29
CA GLN A 130 8.68 7.09 -9.03
C GLN A 130 7.45 7.16 -8.13
N ILE A 131 7.50 6.55 -6.94
CA ILE A 131 6.41 6.66 -5.96
C ILE A 131 6.22 8.12 -5.54
N ASN A 132 7.31 8.90 -5.40
CA ASN A 132 7.22 10.31 -5.00
C ASN A 132 6.65 11.23 -6.08
N GLU A 133 7.02 11.01 -7.33
CA GLU A 133 6.59 11.82 -8.49
C GLU A 133 5.15 11.58 -8.90
N HIS A 134 4.55 10.45 -8.50
CA HIS A 134 3.18 10.09 -8.85
C HIS A 134 2.23 10.20 -7.65
N GLU A 135 0.97 10.49 -7.91
CA GLU A 135 -0.06 10.60 -6.87
C GLU A 135 -0.40 9.25 -6.28
N ARG A 136 -0.49 8.22 -7.13
CA ARG A 136 -0.89 6.87 -6.74
C ARG A 136 0.06 5.83 -7.30
N PHE A 137 0.33 4.82 -6.48
CA PHE A 137 0.95 3.57 -6.91
C PHE A 137 -0.12 2.47 -6.96
N ILE A 138 -0.32 1.83 -8.10
CA ILE A 138 -1.26 0.74 -8.24
C ILE A 138 -0.49 -0.56 -8.45
N ALA A 139 -0.67 -1.50 -7.55
CA ALA A 139 -0.06 -2.83 -7.62
C ALA A 139 -1.06 -3.83 -8.22
N TYR A 140 -0.69 -4.44 -9.33
CA TYR A 140 -1.44 -5.49 -10.01
C TYR A 140 -0.77 -6.85 -9.82
N GLY A 141 -1.53 -7.87 -9.47
CA GLY A 141 -0.97 -9.21 -9.25
C GLY A 141 -1.99 -10.22 -8.75
N SER A 142 -1.51 -11.39 -8.37
CA SER A 142 -2.35 -12.39 -7.69
C SER A 142 -2.64 -11.95 -6.25
N PRO A 143 -3.80 -12.33 -5.67
CA PRO A 143 -4.14 -12.00 -4.29
C PRO A 143 -3.05 -12.40 -3.30
N THR A 144 -2.40 -13.53 -3.50
CA THR A 144 -1.34 -14.04 -2.62
C THR A 144 -0.15 -13.07 -2.54
N LEU A 145 0.28 -12.50 -3.67
CA LEU A 145 1.38 -11.53 -3.68
C LEU A 145 0.93 -10.17 -3.16
N LEU A 146 -0.26 -9.72 -3.56
CA LEU A 146 -0.77 -8.41 -3.14
C LEU A 146 -1.02 -8.32 -1.64
N ASN A 147 -1.41 -9.41 -0.97
CA ASN A 147 -1.59 -9.43 0.48
C ASN A 147 -0.30 -9.12 1.25
N LEU A 148 0.88 -9.35 0.65
CA LEU A 148 2.17 -8.98 1.25
C LEU A 148 2.39 -7.46 1.30
N LEU A 149 1.67 -6.70 0.45
CA LEU A 149 1.78 -5.24 0.37
C LEU A 149 0.87 -4.49 1.34
N PHE A 150 0.10 -5.19 2.17
CA PHE A 150 -0.88 -4.54 3.03
C PHE A 150 -0.21 -3.58 4.03
N ASP A 151 0.85 -4.02 4.71
CA ASP A 151 1.61 -3.17 5.64
C ASP A 151 2.30 -2.00 4.93
N PHE A 152 2.86 -2.25 3.75
CA PHE A 152 3.40 -1.20 2.88
C PHE A 152 2.33 -0.16 2.51
N GLN A 153 1.13 -0.60 2.16
CA GLN A 153 -0.01 0.26 1.81
C GLN A 153 -0.40 1.18 2.99
N VAL A 154 -0.38 0.65 4.22
CA VAL A 154 -0.67 1.44 5.45
C VAL A 154 0.39 2.51 5.66
N ASP A 155 1.67 2.13 5.63
CA ASP A 155 2.77 3.06 5.90
C ASP A 155 2.86 4.16 4.83
N MET A 156 2.72 3.80 3.56
CA MET A 156 2.73 4.77 2.47
C MET A 156 1.56 5.76 2.57
N LYS A 157 0.39 5.31 3.08
CA LYS A 157 -0.72 6.24 3.32
C LYS A 157 -0.43 7.24 4.43
N ILE A 158 0.29 6.84 5.47
CA ILE A 158 0.77 7.76 6.51
C ILE A 158 1.76 8.80 5.93
N PHE A 159 2.55 8.42 4.91
CA PHE A 159 3.44 9.32 4.16
C PHE A 159 2.72 10.14 3.07
N ASP A 160 1.39 10.18 3.09
CA ASP A 160 0.55 10.87 2.11
C ASP A 160 0.63 10.31 0.68
N LYS A 161 1.05 9.05 0.54
CA LYS A 161 1.04 8.33 -0.73
C LYS A 161 -0.09 7.31 -0.77
N THR A 162 -0.80 7.27 -1.88
CA THR A 162 -1.89 6.32 -2.08
C THR A 162 -1.40 5.09 -2.82
N VAL A 163 -1.41 3.95 -2.14
CA VAL A 163 -1.14 2.63 -2.74
C VAL A 163 -2.47 1.90 -2.89
N LEU A 164 -2.76 1.38 -4.07
CA LEU A 164 -3.95 0.59 -4.36
C LEU A 164 -3.55 -0.81 -4.83
N LEU A 165 -4.31 -1.81 -4.43
CA LEU A 165 -4.09 -3.20 -4.82
C LEU A 165 -5.22 -3.64 -5.74
N SER A 166 -4.88 -4.22 -6.89
CA SER A 166 -5.83 -4.70 -7.88
C SER A 166 -5.50 -6.13 -8.29
N SER A 167 -6.31 -7.07 -7.82
CA SER A 167 -6.17 -8.46 -8.24
C SER A 167 -6.52 -8.63 -9.73
N VAL A 168 -5.68 -9.36 -10.44
CA VAL A 168 -5.92 -9.67 -11.86
C VAL A 168 -6.89 -10.84 -12.05
N ASN A 169 -7.21 -11.56 -10.97
CA ASN A 169 -8.08 -12.75 -11.02
C ASN A 169 -9.56 -12.43 -10.75
N ASP A 170 -9.87 -11.22 -10.29
CA ASP A 170 -11.20 -10.91 -9.73
C ASP A 170 -12.17 -10.30 -10.76
N GLY A 171 -11.82 -10.27 -12.04
CA GLY A 171 -12.68 -9.73 -13.11
C GLY A 171 -12.92 -8.20 -13.07
N ASN A 172 -12.61 -7.55 -11.95
CA ASN A 172 -12.76 -6.09 -11.72
C ASN A 172 -11.40 -5.43 -11.56
N ILE A 173 -10.66 -5.33 -12.66
CA ILE A 173 -9.34 -4.68 -12.68
C ILE A 173 -9.53 -3.17 -12.47
N LEU A 174 -8.76 -2.59 -11.56
CA LEU A 174 -8.75 -1.15 -11.32
C LEU A 174 -8.16 -0.44 -12.54
N ILE A 175 -8.89 0.52 -13.09
CA ILE A 175 -8.45 1.31 -14.24
C ILE A 175 -7.52 2.42 -13.75
N PRO A 176 -6.27 2.49 -14.25
CA PRO A 176 -5.33 3.54 -13.84
C PRO A 176 -5.74 4.91 -14.42
N ARG A 177 -5.38 5.97 -13.72
CA ARG A 177 -5.41 7.34 -14.20
C ARG A 177 -4.11 7.67 -14.95
N ASN A 178 -4.11 8.71 -15.77
CA ASN A 178 -2.95 9.06 -16.62
C ASN A 178 -1.63 9.30 -15.85
N ASN A 179 -1.69 9.63 -14.58
CA ASN A 179 -0.49 9.92 -13.75
C ASN A 179 -0.33 8.93 -12.59
N ASP A 180 -0.76 7.69 -12.77
CA ASP A 180 -0.48 6.63 -11.81
C ASP A 180 0.83 5.92 -12.15
N PHE A 181 1.57 5.52 -11.12
CA PHE A 181 2.69 4.59 -11.24
C PHE A 181 2.17 3.16 -11.06
N LEU A 182 2.52 2.25 -11.97
CA LEU A 182 1.96 0.90 -11.99
C LEU A 182 3.02 -0.14 -11.63
N GLY A 183 2.75 -0.95 -10.61
CA GLY A 183 3.55 -2.12 -10.24
C GLY A 183 2.88 -3.41 -10.71
N ILE A 184 3.59 -4.23 -11.48
CA ILE A 184 3.10 -5.54 -11.95
C ILE A 184 3.86 -6.63 -11.20
N PHE A 185 3.12 -7.43 -10.43
CA PHE A 185 3.67 -8.46 -9.55
C PHE A 185 3.41 -9.84 -10.11
N THR A 186 4.46 -10.50 -10.57
CA THR A 186 4.36 -11.84 -11.12
C THR A 186 5.58 -12.69 -10.75
N ALA A 187 5.36 -13.88 -10.21
CA ALA A 187 6.45 -14.78 -9.86
C ALA A 187 7.22 -15.25 -11.10
N THR A 188 6.51 -15.63 -12.14
CA THR A 188 7.05 -16.35 -13.29
C THR A 188 6.91 -15.61 -14.62
N GLY A 189 6.42 -14.37 -14.62
CA GLY A 189 6.13 -13.61 -15.82
C GLY A 189 4.84 -14.03 -16.55
N ARG A 190 4.14 -15.05 -16.08
CA ARG A 190 2.90 -15.55 -16.71
C ARG A 190 1.85 -14.47 -16.89
N LEU A 191 1.80 -13.51 -15.97
CA LEU A 191 0.85 -12.43 -16.04
C LEU A 191 1.01 -11.58 -17.31
N LEU A 192 2.22 -11.43 -17.82
CA LEU A 192 2.47 -10.68 -19.07
C LEU A 192 2.13 -11.47 -20.32
N GLY A 193 2.27 -12.81 -20.26
CA GLY A 193 2.04 -13.68 -21.44
C GLY A 193 0.66 -14.31 -21.51
N CYS A 194 -0.08 -14.37 -20.39
CA CYS A 194 -1.36 -15.07 -20.28
C CYS A 194 -2.44 -14.18 -19.65
N CYS A 195 -2.28 -12.84 -19.70
CA CYS A 195 -3.30 -11.92 -19.24
C CYS A 195 -4.54 -11.95 -20.14
N ASP A 196 -5.69 -11.61 -19.56
CA ASP A 196 -6.88 -11.41 -20.38
C ASP A 196 -6.79 -10.11 -21.19
N ALA A 197 -7.60 -10.02 -22.25
CA ALA A 197 -7.61 -8.86 -23.16
C ALA A 197 -7.91 -7.55 -22.41
N LYS A 198 -8.70 -7.61 -21.33
CA LYS A 198 -9.03 -6.44 -20.54
C LYS A 198 -7.82 -5.91 -19.75
N PHE A 199 -7.01 -6.80 -19.15
CA PHE A 199 -5.78 -6.39 -18.48
C PHE A 199 -4.77 -5.80 -19.46
N GLN A 200 -4.65 -6.42 -20.64
CA GLN A 200 -3.83 -5.89 -21.72
C GLN A 200 -4.23 -4.45 -22.04
N GLU A 201 -5.48 -4.23 -22.40
CA GLU A 201 -6.01 -2.93 -22.83
C GLU A 201 -5.93 -1.86 -21.73
N VAL A 202 -6.37 -2.19 -20.49
CA VAL A 202 -6.55 -1.17 -19.43
C VAL A 202 -5.31 -0.95 -18.58
N VAL A 203 -4.30 -1.82 -18.65
CA VAL A 203 -3.07 -1.71 -17.85
C VAL A 203 -1.83 -1.67 -18.74
N LEU A 204 -1.61 -2.71 -19.55
CA LEU A 204 -0.36 -2.84 -20.30
C LEU A 204 -0.22 -1.80 -21.41
N ASP A 205 -1.28 -1.55 -22.18
CA ASP A 205 -1.27 -0.62 -23.32
C ASP A 205 -1.33 0.86 -22.91
N THR A 206 -1.44 1.16 -21.62
CA THR A 206 -1.44 2.56 -21.12
C THR A 206 -0.05 3.19 -21.20
N LYS A 207 -0.02 4.55 -21.21
CA LYS A 207 1.23 5.33 -21.19
C LYS A 207 1.80 5.53 -19.79
N ASN A 208 1.22 4.94 -18.78
CA ASN A 208 1.69 5.04 -17.40
C ASN A 208 3.06 4.39 -17.25
N THR A 209 3.90 4.94 -16.38
CA THR A 209 5.17 4.31 -16.00
C THR A 209 4.91 2.99 -15.28
N LYS A 210 5.56 1.91 -15.74
CA LYS A 210 5.35 0.54 -15.24
C LYS A 210 6.64 -0.08 -14.73
N ILE A 211 6.58 -0.64 -13.53
CA ILE A 211 7.62 -1.49 -12.98
C ILE A 211 7.13 -2.94 -12.87
N LEU A 212 7.96 -3.86 -13.28
CA LEU A 212 7.75 -5.29 -13.10
C LEU A 212 8.52 -5.81 -11.88
N PHE A 213 7.84 -6.46 -10.97
CA PHE A 213 8.43 -7.24 -9.89
C PHE A 213 8.30 -8.72 -10.19
N SER A 214 9.42 -9.40 -10.40
CA SER A 214 9.43 -10.80 -10.82
C SER A 214 10.56 -11.59 -10.17
N LYS A 215 10.47 -12.93 -10.23
CA LYS A 215 11.52 -13.83 -9.75
C LYS A 215 12.78 -13.71 -10.59
N SER A 216 12.64 -13.69 -11.91
CA SER A 216 13.75 -13.62 -12.87
C SER A 216 13.59 -12.42 -13.77
N GLN A 217 14.67 -12.02 -14.42
CA GLN A 217 14.65 -10.93 -15.36
C GLN A 217 13.77 -11.28 -16.56
N ILE A 218 12.80 -10.39 -16.86
CA ILE A 218 11.87 -10.54 -17.96
C ILE A 218 11.91 -9.25 -18.77
N ASN A 219 12.21 -9.38 -20.04
CA ASN A 219 12.13 -8.26 -20.98
C ASN A 219 10.74 -8.22 -21.61
N SER A 220 10.09 -7.09 -21.55
CA SER A 220 8.77 -6.86 -22.15
C SER A 220 8.69 -5.43 -22.64
N GLU A 221 8.12 -5.23 -23.84
CA GLU A 221 7.90 -3.90 -24.41
C GLU A 221 6.91 -3.03 -23.63
N TYR A 222 6.10 -3.65 -22.77
CA TYR A 222 5.13 -2.96 -21.91
C TYR A 222 5.70 -2.42 -20.61
N ILE A 223 6.98 -2.72 -20.29
CA ILE A 223 7.58 -2.46 -18.99
C ILE A 223 8.74 -1.46 -19.15
N ASP A 224 8.68 -0.36 -18.40
CA ASP A 224 9.73 0.67 -18.43
C ASP A 224 10.98 0.24 -17.68
N PHE A 225 10.81 -0.47 -16.56
CA PHE A 225 11.93 -1.07 -15.82
C PHE A 225 11.46 -2.26 -14.97
N SER A 226 12.37 -3.16 -14.64
CA SER A 226 12.06 -4.36 -13.88
C SER A 226 12.97 -4.47 -12.66
N PHE A 227 12.38 -4.95 -11.57
CA PHE A 227 13.09 -5.42 -10.40
C PHE A 227 13.03 -6.94 -10.38
N SER A 228 14.18 -7.57 -10.61
CA SER A 228 14.32 -9.03 -10.61
C SER A 228 14.97 -9.48 -9.31
N MET A 229 14.39 -10.50 -8.68
CA MET A 229 14.92 -11.06 -7.43
C MET A 229 16.00 -12.12 -7.67
N ASP A 230 16.16 -12.61 -8.91
CA ASP A 230 17.14 -13.63 -9.34
C ASP A 230 17.30 -14.78 -8.33
N THR A 231 16.17 -15.35 -7.93
CA THR A 231 16.16 -16.45 -6.97
C THR A 231 16.19 -17.78 -7.71
N ASP A 232 17.20 -18.60 -7.44
CA ASP A 232 17.25 -19.98 -7.94
C ASP A 232 16.24 -20.90 -7.24
N ASN A 233 15.61 -20.42 -6.17
CA ASN A 233 14.91 -21.24 -5.20
C ASN A 233 13.39 -21.01 -5.10
N ASP A 234 12.78 -21.82 -4.27
CA ASP A 234 11.36 -22.07 -4.10
C ASP A 234 10.49 -20.84 -3.95
N TYR A 235 9.24 -20.98 -4.39
CA TYR A 235 8.14 -20.04 -4.27
C TYR A 235 7.99 -19.41 -2.87
N TYR A 236 8.38 -20.12 -1.81
CA TYR A 236 8.30 -19.64 -0.44
C TYR A 236 9.29 -18.51 -0.12
N GLU A 237 10.51 -18.58 -0.65
CA GLU A 237 11.53 -17.56 -0.39
C GLU A 237 11.14 -16.21 -1.00
N MET A 238 10.45 -16.24 -2.13
CA MET A 238 9.99 -15.04 -2.82
C MET A 238 9.07 -14.17 -1.93
N HIS A 239 8.23 -14.76 -1.09
CA HIS A 239 7.39 -14.01 -0.16
C HIS A 239 8.23 -13.20 0.84
N TYR A 240 9.27 -13.82 1.40
CA TYR A 240 10.17 -13.12 2.33
C TYR A 240 10.95 -12.02 1.63
N VAL A 241 11.41 -12.26 0.41
CA VAL A 241 12.12 -11.23 -0.38
C VAL A 241 11.22 -10.05 -0.67
N PHE A 242 9.97 -10.27 -1.04
CA PHE A 242 9.01 -9.18 -1.23
C PHE A 242 8.77 -8.38 0.04
N LEU A 243 8.57 -9.05 1.17
CA LEU A 243 8.39 -8.35 2.45
C LEU A 243 9.60 -7.46 2.78
N PHE A 244 10.82 -7.99 2.69
CA PHE A 244 12.02 -7.20 2.94
C PHE A 244 12.25 -6.08 1.92
N LEU A 245 11.94 -6.34 0.64
CA LEU A 245 12.02 -5.32 -0.40
C LEU A 245 11.10 -4.13 -0.07
N PHE A 246 9.85 -4.39 0.31
CA PHE A 246 8.93 -3.31 0.64
C PHE A 246 9.24 -2.63 1.96
N ASP A 247 9.79 -3.34 2.94
CA ASP A 247 10.35 -2.72 4.14
C ASP A 247 11.53 -1.80 3.81
N LEU A 248 12.39 -2.21 2.89
CA LEU A 248 13.51 -1.40 2.43
C LEU A 248 13.02 -0.16 1.68
N ILE A 249 12.05 -0.30 0.78
CA ILE A 249 11.44 0.82 0.05
C ILE A 249 10.81 1.81 1.04
N LYS A 250 10.01 1.35 2.02
CA LYS A 250 9.41 2.21 3.05
C LYS A 250 10.46 3.01 3.82
N THR A 251 11.49 2.29 4.31
CA THR A 251 12.57 2.89 5.09
C THR A 251 13.32 3.93 4.28
N ARG A 252 13.63 3.61 3.02
CA ARG A 252 14.33 4.52 2.12
C ARG A 252 13.47 5.71 1.71
N TYR A 253 12.19 5.49 1.45
CA TYR A 253 11.23 6.56 1.16
C TYR A 253 11.11 7.53 2.35
N TYR A 254 10.99 7.00 3.57
CA TYR A 254 10.99 7.81 4.80
C TYR A 254 12.24 8.68 4.90
N GLU A 255 13.42 8.09 4.65
CA GLU A 255 14.69 8.80 4.70
C GLU A 255 14.80 9.92 3.67
N LEU A 256 14.34 9.68 2.43
CA LEU A 256 14.49 10.62 1.32
C LEU A 256 13.47 11.76 1.34
N TYR A 257 12.23 11.51 1.81
CA TYR A 257 11.12 12.41 1.57
C TYR A 257 10.30 12.78 2.81
N ILE A 258 10.49 12.10 3.95
CA ILE A 258 9.66 12.31 5.13
C ILE A 258 10.47 12.81 6.33
N LYS A 259 11.71 12.31 6.47
CA LYS A 259 12.59 12.69 7.57
C LYS A 259 13.02 14.15 7.37
N GLU A 260 12.62 15.00 8.31
CA GLU A 260 13.12 16.38 8.46
C GLU A 260 14.59 16.41 8.93
#